data_97dee46fe687197d998fa445063bfb57
#
_entry.id   97dee46fe687197d998fa445063bfb57
#
_cell.length_a   1.000
_cell.length_b   1.000
_cell.length_c   1.000
_cell.angle_alpha   90.00
_cell.angle_beta   90.00
_cell.angle_gamma   90.00
#
_symmetry.space_group_name_H-M   'P 1'
#
loop_
_entity.id
_entity.type
_entity.pdbx_description
1 polymer ?
#
loop_
_entity_poly.entity_id
_entity_poly.type
_entity_poly.pdbx_seq_one_letter_code
_entity_poly.pdbx_strand_id
1 'polypeptide(L)'
;MMSVNTSLSLLERLSDRSSEADWERLHAIYAPLLQRWLARYGVSGSDQDDLTQDIFHTVFREIPQFRHNGHTGAFRRWLRIMIVNRLKWFWRSRRTHAS
;
A
#
# COMPACT_ATOMS: atom_id res chain seq x y z
N MET A 1 6.23 -1.46 -21.82
CA MET A 1 6.18 -0.53 -20.71
C MET A 1 5.48 -1.17 -19.51
N MET A 2 6.11 -1.11 -18.37
CA MET A 2 5.53 -1.71 -17.17
C MET A 2 4.44 -0.82 -16.60
N SER A 3 3.25 -1.35 -16.48
CA SER A 3 2.16 -0.66 -15.83
C SER A 3 2.22 -0.92 -14.33
N VAL A 4 1.96 0.11 -13.53
CA VAL A 4 1.84 -0.07 -12.09
C VAL A 4 0.43 -0.48 -11.68
N ASN A 5 -0.43 -0.71 -12.66
CA ASN A 5 -1.78 -1.21 -12.37
C ASN A 5 -1.72 -2.68 -11.98
N THR A 6 -2.41 -3.02 -10.92
CA THR A 6 -2.49 -4.39 -10.45
C THR A 6 -3.39 -5.20 -11.37
N SER A 7 -2.94 -6.38 -11.73
CA SER A 7 -3.73 -7.30 -12.53
C SER A 7 -5.02 -7.67 -11.79
N LEU A 8 -6.14 -7.70 -12.51
CA LEU A 8 -7.42 -8.10 -11.92
C LEU A 8 -7.36 -9.54 -11.41
N SER A 9 -6.71 -10.44 -12.15
CA SER A 9 -6.62 -11.82 -11.71
C SER A 9 -5.76 -11.97 -10.46
N LEU A 10 -4.73 -11.14 -10.28
CA LEU A 10 -3.95 -11.15 -9.05
C LEU A 10 -4.80 -10.69 -7.87
N LEU A 11 -5.58 -9.61 -8.04
CA LEU A 11 -6.46 -9.12 -7.00
C LEU A 11 -7.53 -10.15 -6.62
N GLU A 12 -8.08 -10.83 -7.61
CA GLU A 12 -9.07 -11.88 -7.36
C GLU A 12 -8.46 -13.01 -6.55
N ARG A 13 -7.24 -13.44 -6.88
CA ARG A 13 -6.56 -14.49 -6.12
C ARG A 13 -6.28 -14.06 -4.69
N LEU A 14 -5.88 -12.80 -4.48
CA LEU A 14 -5.61 -12.29 -3.15
C LEU A 14 -6.87 -12.18 -2.30
N SER A 15 -8.01 -11.90 -2.94
CA SER A 15 -9.30 -11.81 -2.23
C SER A 15 -9.83 -13.18 -1.84
N ASP A 16 -9.73 -14.15 -2.76
CA ASP A 16 -10.37 -15.45 -2.58
C ASP A 16 -9.43 -16.47 -1.97
N ARG A 17 -8.19 -16.50 -2.43
CA ARG A 17 -7.25 -17.54 -2.05
C ARG A 17 -5.84 -17.01 -2.20
N SER A 18 -5.37 -16.32 -1.19
CA SER A 18 -4.04 -15.74 -1.23
C SER A 18 -2.98 -16.82 -0.97
N SER A 19 -1.89 -16.73 -1.72
CA SER A 19 -0.70 -17.52 -1.48
C SER A 19 0.45 -16.59 -1.15
N GLU A 20 1.50 -17.13 -0.55
CA GLU A 20 2.69 -16.33 -0.26
C GLU A 20 3.30 -15.75 -1.53
N ALA A 21 3.29 -16.52 -2.62
CA ALA A 21 3.82 -16.05 -3.90
C ALA A 21 3.01 -14.86 -4.45
N ASP A 22 1.69 -14.89 -4.28
CA ASP A 22 0.85 -13.77 -4.71
C ASP A 22 1.14 -12.50 -3.90
N TRP A 23 1.34 -12.65 -2.60
CA TRP A 23 1.69 -11.51 -1.75
C TRP A 23 3.07 -10.96 -2.08
N GLU A 24 4.03 -11.83 -2.38
CA GLU A 24 5.35 -11.38 -2.82
C GLU A 24 5.26 -10.60 -4.12
N ARG A 25 4.42 -11.02 -5.04
CA ARG A 25 4.22 -10.29 -6.29
C ARG A 25 3.61 -8.92 -6.05
N LEU A 26 2.60 -8.83 -5.20
CA LEU A 26 1.99 -7.56 -4.87
C LEU A 26 3.02 -6.62 -4.23
N HIS A 27 3.79 -7.15 -3.30
CA HIS A 27 4.84 -6.38 -2.64
C HIS A 27 5.88 -5.89 -3.65
N ALA A 28 6.33 -6.77 -4.54
CA ALA A 28 7.33 -6.41 -5.54
C ALA A 28 6.84 -5.31 -6.49
N ILE A 29 5.55 -5.34 -6.82
CA ILE A 29 4.96 -4.32 -7.70
C ILE A 29 4.86 -2.98 -6.99
N TYR A 30 4.39 -2.98 -5.75
CA TYR A 30 3.99 -1.75 -5.08
C TYR A 30 4.99 -1.18 -4.10
N ALA A 31 5.94 -1.97 -3.59
CA ALA A 31 6.92 -1.43 -2.63
C ALA A 31 7.70 -0.24 -3.20
N PRO A 32 8.24 -0.31 -4.43
CA PRO A 32 8.95 0.84 -4.97
C PRO A 32 8.05 2.06 -5.14
N LEU A 33 6.80 1.85 -5.51
CA LEU A 33 5.84 2.92 -5.69
C LEU A 33 5.52 3.59 -4.36
N LEU A 34 5.28 2.79 -3.32
CA LEU A 34 5.03 3.30 -1.97
C LEU A 34 6.21 4.10 -1.46
N GLN A 35 7.42 3.60 -1.66
CA GLN A 35 8.63 4.27 -1.20
C GLN A 35 8.79 5.63 -1.87
N ARG A 36 8.51 5.72 -3.17
CA ARG A 36 8.57 6.99 -3.90
C ARG A 36 7.50 7.96 -3.42
N TRP A 37 6.29 7.49 -3.18
CA TRP A 37 5.22 8.34 -2.69
C TRP A 37 5.55 8.88 -1.29
N LEU A 38 6.04 8.01 -0.42
CA LEU A 38 6.40 8.43 0.93
C LEU A 38 7.55 9.43 0.92
N ALA A 39 8.53 9.23 0.03
CA ALA A 39 9.63 10.18 -0.11
C ALA A 39 9.13 11.55 -0.54
N ARG A 40 8.14 11.62 -1.40
CA ARG A 40 7.53 12.88 -1.82
C ARG A 40 6.92 13.63 -0.65
N TYR A 41 6.44 12.90 0.35
CA TYR A 41 5.82 13.52 1.53
C TYR A 41 6.83 13.71 2.66
N GLY A 42 8.11 13.58 2.38
CA GLY A 42 9.15 13.84 3.36
C GLY A 42 9.49 12.69 4.27
N VAL A 43 9.04 11.50 3.95
CA VAL A 43 9.33 10.32 4.77
C VAL A 43 10.47 9.53 4.12
N SER A 44 11.56 9.32 4.85
CA SER A 44 12.74 8.64 4.34
C SER A 44 13.35 7.74 5.42
N GLY A 45 14.36 6.97 5.03
CA GLY A 45 15.10 6.11 5.94
C GLY A 45 14.24 5.04 6.59
N SER A 46 14.49 4.79 7.86
CA SER A 46 13.77 3.76 8.59
C SER A 46 12.28 4.06 8.73
N ASP A 47 11.91 5.34 8.80
CA ASP A 47 10.49 5.73 8.85
C ASP A 47 9.77 5.31 7.58
N GLN A 48 10.40 5.45 6.42
CA GLN A 48 9.84 5.03 5.15
C GLN A 48 9.62 3.52 5.13
N ASP A 49 10.61 2.76 5.62
CA ASP A 49 10.50 1.30 5.68
C ASP A 49 9.40 0.87 6.62
N ASP A 50 9.31 1.49 7.78
CA ASP A 50 8.29 1.16 8.78
C ASP A 50 6.88 1.45 8.25
N LEU A 51 6.71 2.62 7.62
CA LEU A 51 5.41 2.96 7.04
C LEU A 51 5.04 2.04 5.89
N THR A 52 6.01 1.68 5.06
CA THR A 52 5.77 0.76 3.96
C THR A 52 5.27 -0.58 4.49
N GLN A 53 5.90 -1.11 5.53
CA GLN A 53 5.46 -2.36 6.14
C GLN A 53 4.09 -2.23 6.76
N ASP A 54 3.82 -1.14 7.45
CA ASP A 54 2.54 -0.90 8.08
C ASP A 54 1.41 -0.84 7.04
N ILE A 55 1.65 -0.18 5.92
CA ILE A 55 0.68 -0.10 4.84
C ILE A 55 0.41 -1.49 4.26
N PHE A 56 1.46 -2.28 4.02
CA PHE A 56 1.28 -3.63 3.49
C PHE A 56 0.55 -4.53 4.49
N HIS A 57 0.79 -4.37 5.78
CA HIS A 57 0.03 -5.09 6.80
C HIS A 57 -1.47 -4.78 6.71
N THR A 58 -1.79 -3.51 6.52
CA THR A 58 -3.17 -3.09 6.37
C THR A 58 -3.77 -3.64 5.08
N VAL A 59 -3.01 -3.60 3.99
CA VAL A 59 -3.45 -4.16 2.71
C VAL A 59 -3.73 -5.65 2.88
N PHE A 60 -2.82 -6.37 3.52
CA PHE A 60 -2.97 -7.80 3.75
C PHE A 60 -4.25 -8.11 4.50
N ARG A 61 -4.55 -7.32 5.51
CA ARG A 61 -5.73 -7.53 6.35
C ARG A 61 -7.03 -7.18 5.64
N GLU A 62 -7.01 -6.13 4.81
CA GLU A 62 -8.24 -5.56 4.26
C GLU A 62 -8.54 -5.97 2.82
N ILE A 63 -7.58 -6.53 2.11
CA ILE A 63 -7.80 -6.83 0.71
C ILE A 63 -8.93 -7.84 0.47
N PRO A 64 -9.19 -8.82 1.36
CA PRO A 64 -10.33 -9.72 1.15
C PRO A 64 -11.68 -9.00 1.15
N GLN A 65 -11.74 -7.82 1.76
CA GLN A 65 -12.96 -7.01 1.80
C GLN A 65 -12.98 -5.96 0.70
N PHE A 66 -11.87 -5.79 0.00
CA PHE A 66 -11.77 -4.81 -1.06
C PHE A 66 -12.60 -5.29 -2.26
N ARG A 67 -13.48 -4.43 -2.74
CA ARG A 67 -14.28 -4.71 -3.92
C ARG A 67 -13.90 -3.72 -5.00
N HIS A 68 -13.16 -4.19 -5.99
CA HIS A 68 -12.91 -3.37 -7.15
C HIS A 68 -14.06 -3.52 -8.12
N ASN A 69 -14.38 -2.45 -8.81
CA ASN A 69 -15.55 -2.39 -9.67
C ASN A 69 -15.21 -2.68 -11.14
N GLY A 70 -14.21 -3.51 -11.36
CA GLY A 70 -13.76 -3.85 -12.70
C GLY A 70 -12.71 -2.89 -13.26
N HIS A 71 -12.31 -1.90 -12.48
CA HIS A 71 -11.29 -0.94 -12.90
C HIS A 71 -9.99 -1.21 -12.17
N THR A 72 -8.91 -1.43 -12.92
CA THR A 72 -7.61 -1.67 -12.31
C THR A 72 -7.14 -0.47 -11.47
N GLY A 73 -7.56 0.74 -11.84
CA GLY A 73 -7.21 1.94 -11.09
C GLY A 73 -7.87 2.03 -9.72
N ALA A 74 -8.92 1.25 -9.46
CA ALA A 74 -9.63 1.30 -8.18
C ALA A 74 -8.74 0.89 -7.01
N PHE A 75 -7.93 -0.15 -7.20
CA PHE A 75 -7.01 -0.59 -6.16
C PHE A 75 -5.95 0.47 -5.88
N ARG A 76 -5.43 1.09 -6.92
CA ARG A 76 -4.42 2.13 -6.79
C ARG A 76 -4.96 3.34 -6.02
N ARG A 77 -6.21 3.72 -6.31
CA ARG A 77 -6.88 4.80 -5.61
C ARG A 77 -7.07 4.47 -4.14
N TRP A 78 -7.53 3.27 -3.85
CA TRP A 78 -7.72 2.81 -2.49
C TRP A 78 -6.41 2.83 -1.70
N LEU A 79 -5.34 2.35 -2.33
CA LEU A 79 -4.02 2.33 -1.73
C LEU A 79 -3.54 3.75 -1.44
N ARG A 80 -3.78 4.68 -2.36
CA ARG A 80 -3.38 6.07 -2.18
C ARG A 80 -4.10 6.72 -1.01
N ILE A 81 -5.38 6.46 -0.86
CA ILE A 81 -6.16 6.97 0.27
C ILE A 81 -5.59 6.42 1.57
N MET A 82 -5.24 5.15 1.60
CA MET A 82 -4.65 4.53 2.76
C MET A 82 -3.31 5.18 3.13
N ILE A 83 -2.49 5.47 2.13
CA ILE A 83 -1.21 6.15 2.35
C ILE A 83 -1.43 7.52 2.97
N VAL A 84 -2.37 8.31 2.43
CA VAL A 84 -2.65 9.63 2.96
C VAL A 84 -3.09 9.56 4.41
N ASN A 85 -3.97 8.61 4.74
CA ASN A 85 -4.45 8.46 6.10
C ASN A 85 -3.33 8.07 7.05
N ARG A 86 -2.44 7.17 6.62
CA ARG A 86 -1.30 6.77 7.45
C ARG A 86 -0.30 7.90 7.63
N LEU A 87 -0.11 8.72 6.59
CA LEU A 87 0.77 9.88 6.69
C LEU A 87 0.25 10.90 7.68
N LYS A 88 -1.04 11.16 7.68
CA LYS A 88 -1.64 12.07 8.65
C LYS A 88 -1.39 11.58 10.07
N TRP A 89 -1.56 10.29 10.28
CA TRP A 89 -1.35 9.69 11.60
C TRP A 89 0.13 9.77 12.00
N PHE A 90 1.02 9.47 11.06
CA PHE A 90 2.46 9.52 11.28
C PHE A 90 2.91 10.91 11.72
N TRP A 91 2.51 11.95 11.01
CA TRP A 91 2.90 13.31 11.31
C TRP A 91 2.30 13.80 12.63
N ARG A 92 1.07 13.41 12.92
CA ARG A 92 0.42 13.74 14.19
C ARG A 92 1.18 13.11 15.35
N SER A 93 1.54 11.87 15.22
CA SER A 93 2.30 11.14 16.24
C SER A 93 3.66 11.78 16.47
N ARG A 94 4.32 12.21 15.41
CA ARG A 94 5.61 12.88 15.50
C ARG A 94 5.52 14.19 16.24
N ARG A 95 4.52 14.99 15.95
CA ARG A 95 4.32 16.26 16.64
C ARG A 95 4.11 16.06 18.13
N THR A 96 3.39 15.03 18.50
CA THR A 96 3.16 14.72 19.90
C THR A 96 4.45 14.34 20.61
N HIS A 97 5.32 13.59 19.95
CA HIS A 97 6.58 13.14 20.53
C HIS A 97 7.67 14.19 20.49
N ALA A 98 7.56 15.17 19.61
CA ALA A 98 8.58 16.20 19.46
C ALA A 98 8.52 17.31 20.50
N SER A 99 7.47 17.37 21.26
CA SER A 99 7.31 18.41 22.29
C SER A 99 8.01 18.07 23.59
#